data_2fc9d42c8d00b4ec9562bdb7dd07516d
#
_entry.id   2fc9d42c8d00b4ec9562bdb7dd07516d
#
_cell.length_a   1.000
_cell.length_b   1.000
_cell.length_c   1.000
_cell.angle_alpha   90.00
_cell.angle_beta   90.00
_cell.angle_gamma   90.00
#
_symmetry.space_group_name_H-M   'P 1'
#
loop_
_entity.id
_entity.type
_entity.pdbx_description
1 polymer ?
#
loop_
_entity_poly.entity_id
_entity_poly.type
_entity_poly.pdbx_seq_one_letter_code
_entity_poly.pdbx_strand_id
1 'polypeptide(L)'
;MHGGMLSLTATDLQVLHGLSKRSCQRKYHGVPIKTEYSNEIAIRLILGCLEYVAGRLEIQIIPQFVQHDMHYYRAYLKILNKPGQKEQLGYIIHCKSCGSRKAVMKQEEICDICNSNLEVAGPLWVGPLFEKEFAMKMDEILPKLTVDKRCEKILEKCILESEMPSTYYTLDEIASRMQKAPLKMKNMVEKLQDAGFVASPTSLNPTGFRTDCSIDEILKLLS
;
A
#
# COMPACT_ATOMS: atom_id res chain seq x y z
N MET A 1 -9.32 26.86 -5.31
CA MET A 1 -10.67 26.39 -5.68
C MET A 1 -10.71 24.88 -5.48
N HIS A 2 -11.72 24.37 -4.79
CA HIS A 2 -11.87 22.93 -4.58
C HIS A 2 -12.53 22.31 -5.82
N GLY A 3 -11.95 21.23 -6.36
CA GLY A 3 -12.49 20.53 -7.51
C GLY A 3 -13.51 19.43 -7.17
N GLY A 4 -13.66 19.07 -5.90
CA GLY A 4 -14.60 18.03 -5.44
C GLY A 4 -13.93 16.71 -5.07
N MET A 5 -14.75 15.65 -4.94
CA MET A 5 -14.33 14.29 -4.62
C MET A 5 -14.58 13.37 -5.81
N LEU A 6 -13.61 12.53 -6.10
CA LEU A 6 -13.73 11.41 -7.05
C LEU A 6 -13.77 10.10 -6.27
N SER A 7 -14.79 9.30 -6.52
CA SER A 7 -14.83 7.89 -6.09
C SER A 7 -14.72 6.99 -7.30
N LEU A 8 -13.79 6.06 -7.27
CA LEU A 8 -13.61 5.10 -8.36
C LEU A 8 -13.55 3.67 -7.81
N THR A 9 -13.94 2.73 -8.66
CA THR A 9 -13.87 1.30 -8.36
C THR A 9 -13.22 0.57 -9.53
N ALA A 10 -12.22 -0.26 -9.25
CA ALA A 10 -11.56 -1.11 -10.23
C ALA A 10 -11.83 -2.59 -9.90
N THR A 11 -12.29 -3.36 -10.88
CA THR A 11 -12.61 -4.79 -10.75
C THR A 11 -11.65 -5.68 -11.55
N ASP A 12 -10.63 -5.12 -12.16
CA ASP A 12 -9.68 -5.79 -13.06
C ASP A 12 -8.55 -6.49 -12.28
N LEU A 13 -8.92 -7.30 -11.28
CA LEU A 13 -8.01 -7.92 -10.33
C LEU A 13 -6.90 -8.74 -11.00
N GLN A 14 -7.26 -9.54 -12.02
CA GLN A 14 -6.31 -10.41 -12.72
C GLN A 14 -5.17 -9.63 -13.37
N VAL A 15 -5.49 -8.51 -13.98
CA VAL A 15 -4.52 -7.63 -14.63
C VAL A 15 -3.64 -6.93 -13.58
N LEU A 16 -4.26 -6.39 -12.54
CA LEU A 16 -3.58 -5.66 -11.48
C LEU A 16 -2.68 -6.55 -10.61
N HIS A 17 -3.01 -7.85 -10.47
CA HIS A 17 -2.17 -8.84 -9.77
C HIS A 17 -1.10 -9.49 -10.65
N GLY A 18 -0.93 -9.03 -11.88
CA GLY A 18 0.20 -9.43 -12.72
C GLY A 18 0.00 -10.71 -13.52
N LEU A 19 -1.24 -11.20 -13.68
CA LEU A 19 -1.53 -12.32 -14.60
C LEU A 19 -1.34 -11.90 -16.06
N SER A 20 -1.49 -10.60 -16.37
CA SER A 20 -1.22 -10.05 -17.70
C SER A 20 -0.48 -8.69 -17.59
N LYS A 21 0.85 -8.73 -17.46
CA LYS A 21 1.70 -7.53 -17.36
C LYS A 21 1.49 -6.56 -18.54
N ARG A 22 1.43 -7.08 -19.78
CA ARG A 22 1.18 -6.26 -20.99
C ARG A 22 -0.17 -5.54 -20.94
N SER A 23 -1.22 -6.20 -20.46
CA SER A 23 -2.54 -5.57 -20.29
C SER A 23 -2.51 -4.51 -19.21
N CYS A 24 -1.82 -4.75 -18.10
CA CYS A 24 -1.65 -3.77 -17.03
C CYS A 24 -0.93 -2.52 -17.53
N GLN A 25 0.17 -2.69 -18.24
CA GLN A 25 0.92 -1.58 -18.83
C GLN A 25 0.06 -0.73 -19.78
N ARG A 26 -0.78 -1.38 -20.62
CA ARG A 26 -1.68 -0.63 -21.54
C ARG A 26 -2.78 0.11 -20.81
N LYS A 27 -3.37 -0.49 -19.75
CA LYS A 27 -4.54 0.07 -19.05
C LYS A 27 -4.15 1.04 -17.93
N TYR A 28 -3.08 0.75 -17.22
CA TYR A 28 -2.67 1.46 -15.99
C TYR A 28 -1.30 2.13 -16.09
N HIS A 29 -0.66 2.08 -17.25
CA HIS A 29 0.66 2.66 -17.53
C HIS A 29 1.80 2.14 -16.65
N GLY A 30 1.57 1.08 -15.85
CA GLY A 30 2.55 0.48 -14.96
C GLY A 30 2.57 -1.04 -15.04
N VAL A 31 3.66 -1.64 -14.58
CA VAL A 31 3.88 -3.08 -14.58
C VAL A 31 3.75 -3.59 -13.15
N PRO A 32 2.88 -4.58 -12.86
CA PRO A 32 2.79 -5.22 -11.56
C PRO A 32 3.87 -6.27 -11.35
N ILE A 33 4.18 -6.56 -10.09
CA ILE A 33 4.94 -7.74 -9.66
C ILE A 33 4.07 -8.60 -8.75
N LYS A 34 4.36 -9.91 -8.69
CA LYS A 34 3.66 -10.85 -7.82
C LYS A 34 4.34 -10.88 -6.46
N THR A 35 3.63 -10.46 -5.42
CA THR A 35 4.14 -10.39 -4.05
C THR A 35 3.00 -10.63 -3.06
N GLU A 36 3.33 -10.80 -1.80
CA GLU A 36 2.40 -10.93 -0.68
C GLU A 36 1.58 -9.65 -0.46
N TYR A 37 2.09 -8.52 -0.95
CA TYR A 37 1.43 -7.20 -0.90
C TYR A 37 0.87 -6.73 -2.27
N SER A 38 0.48 -7.68 -3.11
CA SER A 38 -0.08 -7.39 -4.45
C SER A 38 -1.32 -6.48 -4.42
N ASN A 39 -2.11 -6.51 -3.33
CA ASN A 39 -3.24 -5.60 -3.16
C ASN A 39 -2.80 -4.13 -3.10
N GLU A 40 -1.70 -3.85 -2.41
CA GLU A 40 -1.16 -2.49 -2.36
C GLU A 40 -0.58 -2.06 -3.72
N ILE A 41 0.16 -2.94 -4.38
CA ILE A 41 0.65 -2.68 -5.74
C ILE A 41 -0.50 -2.34 -6.69
N ALA A 42 -1.60 -3.10 -6.63
CA ALA A 42 -2.79 -2.87 -7.45
C ALA A 42 -3.38 -1.47 -7.23
N ILE A 43 -3.59 -1.09 -5.97
CA ILE A 43 -4.11 0.24 -5.61
C ILE A 43 -3.16 1.34 -6.09
N ARG A 44 -1.86 1.18 -5.89
CA ARG A 44 -0.85 2.15 -6.31
C ARG A 44 -0.74 2.28 -7.83
N LEU A 45 -0.95 1.21 -8.58
CA LEU A 45 -1.05 1.26 -10.05
C LEU A 45 -2.29 2.03 -10.52
N ILE A 46 -3.43 1.83 -9.88
CA ILE A 46 -4.65 2.59 -10.15
C ILE A 46 -4.43 4.08 -9.89
N LEU A 47 -3.87 4.42 -8.72
CA LEU A 47 -3.59 5.81 -8.36
C LEU A 47 -2.53 6.44 -9.26
N GLY A 48 -1.50 5.68 -9.66
CA GLY A 48 -0.48 6.14 -10.60
C GLY A 48 -1.06 6.47 -11.99
N CYS A 49 -1.97 5.64 -12.48
CA CYS A 49 -2.70 5.91 -13.72
C CYS A 49 -3.53 7.20 -13.62
N LEU A 50 -4.19 7.43 -12.49
CA LEU A 50 -4.96 8.65 -12.26
C LEU A 50 -4.06 9.89 -12.13
N GLU A 51 -2.92 9.77 -11.47
CA GLU A 51 -1.96 10.88 -11.38
C GLU A 51 -1.43 11.27 -12.76
N TYR A 52 -1.20 10.29 -13.62
CA TYR A 52 -0.80 10.53 -15.00
C TYR A 52 -1.86 11.32 -15.79
N VAL A 53 -3.14 10.97 -15.61
CA VAL A 53 -4.26 11.69 -16.24
C VAL A 53 -4.42 13.08 -15.61
N ALA A 54 -4.33 13.19 -14.30
CA ALA A 54 -4.44 14.44 -13.55
C ALA A 54 -3.37 15.46 -13.98
N GLY A 55 -2.12 15.01 -14.13
CA GLY A 55 -1.02 15.84 -14.62
C GLY A 55 -1.28 16.43 -16.01
N ARG A 56 -1.90 15.66 -16.92
CA ARG A 56 -2.28 16.17 -18.25
C ARG A 56 -3.39 17.22 -18.22
N LEU A 57 -4.19 17.22 -17.16
CA LEU A 57 -5.29 18.16 -16.96
C LEU A 57 -4.93 19.33 -16.03
N GLU A 58 -3.66 19.43 -15.62
CA GLU A 58 -3.17 20.45 -14.69
C GLU A 58 -3.95 20.49 -13.36
N ILE A 59 -4.38 19.29 -12.89
CA ILE A 59 -5.07 19.13 -11.62
C ILE A 59 -4.26 18.22 -10.69
N GLN A 60 -4.48 18.34 -9.39
CA GLN A 60 -3.88 17.48 -8.37
C GLN A 60 -4.91 16.52 -7.81
N ILE A 61 -4.52 15.26 -7.64
CA ILE A 61 -5.27 14.27 -6.86
C ILE A 61 -4.62 14.08 -5.50
N ILE A 62 -5.44 13.88 -4.47
CA ILE A 62 -4.99 13.57 -3.11
C ILE A 62 -5.83 12.39 -2.61
N PRO A 63 -5.26 11.19 -2.50
CA PRO A 63 -5.95 10.05 -1.91
C PRO A 63 -6.39 10.37 -0.49
N GLN A 64 -7.66 10.16 -0.21
CA GLN A 64 -8.26 10.36 1.11
C GLN A 64 -8.41 9.03 1.82
N PHE A 65 -8.85 8.02 1.07
CA PHE A 65 -9.14 6.70 1.59
C PHE A 65 -9.11 5.69 0.45
N VAL A 66 -8.53 4.50 0.70
CA VAL A 66 -8.56 3.38 -0.22
C VAL A 66 -9.10 2.14 0.49
N GLN A 67 -9.76 1.27 -0.27
CA GLN A 67 -10.33 0.04 0.24
C GLN A 67 -10.07 -1.10 -0.74
N HIS A 68 -9.75 -2.26 -0.21
CA HIS A 68 -9.73 -3.53 -0.92
C HIS A 68 -10.85 -4.43 -0.39
N ASP A 69 -11.58 -5.05 -1.30
CA ASP A 69 -12.48 -6.16 -1.00
C ASP A 69 -12.16 -7.30 -2.00
N MET A 70 -12.69 -8.50 -1.76
CA MET A 70 -12.37 -9.70 -2.54
C MET A 70 -12.50 -9.51 -4.06
N HIS A 71 -13.36 -8.61 -4.51
CA HIS A 71 -13.70 -8.44 -5.93
C HIS A 71 -13.41 -7.06 -6.51
N TYR A 72 -12.92 -6.10 -5.71
CA TYR A 72 -12.65 -4.75 -6.21
C TYR A 72 -11.66 -3.99 -5.34
N TYR A 73 -11.08 -2.96 -5.95
CA TYR A 73 -10.38 -1.87 -5.28
C TYR A 73 -11.21 -0.60 -5.40
N ARG A 74 -11.30 0.15 -4.32
CA ARG A 74 -11.97 1.45 -4.31
C ARG A 74 -11.04 2.51 -3.77
N ALA A 75 -11.05 3.68 -4.41
CA ALA A 75 -10.31 4.84 -3.96
C ALA A 75 -11.20 6.09 -3.95
N TYR A 76 -11.03 6.90 -2.92
CA TYR A 76 -11.67 8.19 -2.75
C TYR A 76 -10.58 9.26 -2.79
N LEU A 77 -10.71 10.21 -3.68
CA LEU A 77 -9.68 11.19 -4.00
C LEU A 77 -10.27 12.59 -3.92
N LYS A 78 -9.58 13.49 -3.25
CA LYS A 78 -9.84 14.92 -3.36
C LYS A 78 -9.19 15.44 -4.63
N ILE A 79 -9.94 16.22 -5.41
CA ILE A 79 -9.45 16.89 -6.61
C ILE A 79 -9.19 18.35 -6.28
N LEU A 80 -8.05 18.88 -6.71
CA LEU A 80 -7.74 20.32 -6.62
C LEU A 80 -7.48 20.85 -8.04
N ASN A 81 -8.12 21.99 -8.37
CA ASN A 81 -7.94 22.67 -9.66
C ASN A 81 -6.64 23.48 -9.66
N LYS A 82 -5.54 22.82 -9.48
CA LYS A 82 -4.16 23.32 -9.57
C LYS A 82 -3.22 22.14 -9.76
N PRO A 83 -2.07 22.31 -10.43
CA PRO A 83 -1.09 21.23 -10.56
C PRO A 83 -0.51 20.80 -9.21
N GLY A 84 -0.12 19.54 -9.11
CA GLY A 84 0.60 19.00 -7.95
C GLY A 84 2.00 19.62 -7.82
N GLN A 85 2.44 19.83 -6.58
CA GLN A 85 3.77 20.40 -6.31
C GLN A 85 4.87 19.35 -6.17
N LYS A 86 4.50 18.09 -5.88
CA LYS A 86 5.42 16.97 -5.68
C LYS A 86 5.13 15.88 -6.70
N GLU A 87 6.18 15.34 -7.27
CA GLU A 87 6.07 14.11 -8.05
C GLU A 87 5.70 12.95 -7.12
N GLN A 88 4.64 12.22 -7.48
CA GLN A 88 4.12 11.08 -6.71
C GLN A 88 4.21 9.77 -7.51
N LEU A 89 4.76 9.83 -8.73
CA LEU A 89 5.01 8.66 -9.56
C LEU A 89 6.41 8.13 -9.32
N GLY A 90 6.50 6.87 -8.99
CA GLY A 90 7.75 6.18 -8.73
C GLY A 90 7.60 4.68 -8.90
N TYR A 91 8.37 3.91 -8.18
CA TYR A 91 8.46 2.46 -8.30
C TYR A 91 8.47 1.81 -6.93
N ILE A 92 8.01 0.56 -6.87
CA ILE A 92 8.30 -0.34 -5.74
C ILE A 92 9.30 -1.36 -6.25
N ILE A 93 10.44 -1.43 -5.60
CA ILE A 93 11.45 -2.46 -5.82
C ILE A 93 11.32 -3.56 -4.77
N HIS A 94 11.49 -4.80 -5.20
CA HIS A 94 11.35 -5.99 -4.36
C HIS A 94 12.43 -7.02 -4.67
N CYS A 95 13.13 -7.46 -3.64
CA CYS A 95 14.08 -8.54 -3.71
C CYS A 95 13.43 -9.87 -3.30
N LYS A 96 13.24 -10.78 -4.24
CA LYS A 96 12.68 -12.12 -3.92
C LYS A 96 13.58 -12.95 -3.02
N SER A 97 14.89 -12.76 -3.12
CA SER A 97 15.87 -13.53 -2.35
C SER A 97 15.79 -13.20 -0.86
N CYS A 98 16.01 -11.94 -0.48
CA CYS A 98 15.99 -11.56 0.94
C CYS A 98 14.65 -11.00 1.42
N GLY A 99 13.73 -10.60 0.52
CA GLY A 99 12.43 -10.00 0.86
C GLY A 99 12.45 -8.49 1.08
N SER A 100 13.61 -7.84 0.90
CA SER A 100 13.73 -6.38 0.97
C SER A 100 12.83 -5.71 -0.05
N ARG A 101 12.21 -4.61 0.36
CA ARG A 101 11.29 -3.82 -0.47
C ARG A 101 11.28 -2.37 -0.05
N LYS A 102 11.20 -1.48 -1.01
CA LYS A 102 11.03 -0.04 -0.76
C LYS A 102 10.36 0.67 -1.93
N ALA A 103 9.72 1.79 -1.65
CA ALA A 103 9.26 2.73 -2.66
C ALA A 103 10.40 3.67 -3.02
N VAL A 104 10.63 3.89 -4.32
CA VAL A 104 11.74 4.71 -4.85
C VAL A 104 11.24 5.57 -6.01
N MET A 105 11.93 6.69 -6.26
CA MET A 105 11.64 7.56 -7.40
C MET A 105 12.31 7.10 -8.69
N LYS A 106 13.37 6.31 -8.58
CA LYS A 106 14.12 5.76 -9.73
C LYS A 106 14.26 4.26 -9.58
N GLN A 107 14.28 3.55 -10.69
CA GLN A 107 14.48 2.10 -10.70
C GLN A 107 15.90 1.75 -10.25
N GLU A 108 16.00 0.68 -9.51
CA GLU A 108 17.25 0.04 -9.11
C GLU A 108 17.18 -1.43 -9.58
N GLU A 109 18.31 -1.99 -9.99
CA GLU A 109 18.38 -3.35 -10.56
C GLU A 109 18.92 -4.37 -9.57
N ILE A 110 19.76 -3.95 -8.65
CA ILE A 110 20.48 -4.82 -7.70
C ILE A 110 20.08 -4.46 -6.27
N CYS A 111 19.82 -5.48 -5.49
CA CYS A 111 19.52 -5.36 -4.06
C CYS A 111 20.77 -4.94 -3.27
N ASP A 112 20.64 -3.87 -2.50
CA ASP A 112 21.69 -3.33 -1.63
C ASP A 112 22.02 -4.23 -0.43
N ILE A 113 21.15 -5.19 -0.09
CA ILE A 113 21.32 -6.12 1.04
C ILE A 113 22.01 -7.43 0.61
N CYS A 114 21.55 -8.05 -0.47
CA CYS A 114 22.01 -9.40 -0.85
C CYS A 114 22.59 -9.52 -2.27
N ASN A 115 22.76 -8.40 -2.97
CA ASN A 115 23.28 -8.31 -4.34
C ASN A 115 22.50 -9.14 -5.40
N SER A 116 21.27 -9.56 -5.10
CA SER A 116 20.40 -10.24 -6.06
C SER A 116 19.64 -9.24 -6.94
N ASN A 117 19.16 -9.70 -8.09
CA ASN A 117 18.33 -8.88 -8.98
C ASN A 117 17.02 -8.48 -8.29
N LEU A 118 16.62 -7.23 -8.48
CA LEU A 118 15.36 -6.68 -8.00
C LEU A 118 14.24 -6.86 -9.03
N GLU A 119 13.03 -7.16 -8.57
CA GLU A 119 11.82 -6.96 -9.35
C GLU A 119 11.27 -5.55 -9.12
N VAL A 120 10.78 -4.94 -10.19
CA VAL A 120 10.31 -3.54 -10.17
C VAL A 120 8.84 -3.49 -10.58
N ALA A 121 7.99 -2.91 -9.71
CA ALA A 121 6.62 -2.54 -10.05
C ALA A 121 6.53 -1.05 -10.34
N GLY A 122 5.76 -0.68 -11.35
CA GLY A 122 5.51 0.73 -11.68
C GLY A 122 5.71 1.05 -13.17
N PRO A 123 5.70 2.39 -13.51
CA PRO A 123 5.47 3.49 -12.60
C PRO A 123 4.11 3.39 -11.87
N LEU A 124 4.08 3.82 -10.62
CA LEU A 124 2.91 3.76 -9.76
C LEU A 124 2.94 4.90 -8.71
N TRP A 125 1.86 5.09 -8.00
CA TRP A 125 1.78 6.05 -6.90
C TRP A 125 2.65 5.62 -5.72
N VAL A 126 3.57 6.48 -5.27
CA VAL A 126 4.45 6.23 -4.12
C VAL A 126 4.09 7.07 -2.89
N GLY A 127 3.14 7.98 -3.01
CA GLY A 127 2.64 8.81 -1.92
C GLY A 127 1.72 8.06 -0.94
N PRO A 128 1.18 8.78 0.07
CA PRO A 128 0.23 8.24 1.03
C PRO A 128 -1.03 7.68 0.37
N LEU A 129 -1.61 6.64 0.96
CA LEU A 129 -2.87 6.02 0.53
C LEU A 129 -4.07 6.52 1.34
N PHE A 130 -3.81 7.01 2.56
CA PHE A 130 -4.81 7.49 3.51
C PHE A 130 -4.47 8.92 3.94
N GLU A 131 -5.49 9.72 4.13
CA GLU A 131 -5.39 11.03 4.76
C GLU A 131 -5.93 10.91 6.18
N LYS A 132 -5.08 11.13 7.19
CA LYS A 132 -5.38 10.87 8.60
C LYS A 132 -6.59 11.64 9.11
N GLU A 133 -6.64 12.95 8.82
CA GLU A 133 -7.76 13.79 9.26
C GLU A 133 -9.09 13.37 8.63
N PHE A 134 -9.05 12.92 7.38
CA PHE A 134 -10.25 12.39 6.71
C PHE A 134 -10.74 11.11 7.37
N ALA A 135 -9.85 10.18 7.65
CA ALA A 135 -10.17 8.93 8.33
C ALA A 135 -10.70 9.18 9.76
N MET A 136 -10.10 10.11 10.52
CA MET A 136 -10.57 10.50 11.85
C MET A 136 -11.97 11.12 11.80
N LYS A 137 -12.26 11.97 10.81
CA LYS A 137 -13.63 12.52 10.64
C LYS A 137 -14.66 11.44 10.29
N MET A 138 -14.27 10.41 9.54
CA MET A 138 -15.14 9.25 9.29
C MET A 138 -15.45 8.52 10.62
N ASP A 139 -14.43 8.32 11.45
CA ASP A 139 -14.56 7.65 12.76
C ASP A 139 -15.50 8.41 13.71
N GLU A 140 -15.40 9.73 13.78
CA GLU A 140 -16.29 10.59 14.57
C GLU A 140 -17.77 10.50 14.14
N ILE A 141 -18.03 10.22 12.88
CA ILE A 141 -19.39 10.12 12.33
C ILE A 141 -19.92 8.70 12.46
N LEU A 142 -19.07 7.70 12.47
CA LEU A 142 -19.41 6.28 12.43
C LEU A 142 -20.45 5.86 13.48
N PRO A 143 -20.38 6.29 14.77
CA PRO A 143 -21.37 5.94 15.80
C PRO A 143 -22.79 6.45 15.51
N LYS A 144 -22.94 7.41 14.60
CA LYS A 144 -24.24 7.98 14.19
C LYS A 144 -24.87 7.21 13.03
N LEU A 145 -24.17 6.22 12.49
CA LEU A 145 -24.57 5.45 11.31
C LEU A 145 -24.85 4.00 11.70
N THR A 146 -25.77 3.37 10.99
CA THR A 146 -25.94 1.91 11.08
C THR A 146 -25.01 1.25 10.09
N VAL A 147 -23.88 0.75 10.58
CA VAL A 147 -22.81 0.14 9.76
C VAL A 147 -22.42 -1.23 10.32
N ASP A 148 -21.80 -2.06 9.47
CA ASP A 148 -21.21 -3.32 9.89
C ASP A 148 -20.00 -3.06 10.81
N LYS A 149 -19.84 -3.84 11.87
CA LYS A 149 -18.67 -3.77 12.78
C LYS A 149 -17.30 -3.93 12.09
N ARG A 150 -17.29 -4.51 10.89
CA ARG A 150 -16.07 -4.56 10.06
C ARG A 150 -15.60 -3.19 9.62
N CYS A 151 -16.53 -2.23 9.43
CA CYS A 151 -16.18 -0.86 9.03
C CYS A 151 -15.36 -0.17 10.12
N GLU A 152 -15.72 -0.32 11.39
CA GLU A 152 -14.98 0.22 12.54
C GLU A 152 -13.53 -0.28 12.51
N LYS A 153 -13.36 -1.61 12.44
CA LYS A 153 -12.02 -2.24 12.43
C LYS A 153 -11.16 -1.85 11.22
N ILE A 154 -11.79 -1.67 10.05
CA ILE A 154 -11.06 -1.20 8.85
C ILE A 154 -10.61 0.23 9.06
N LEU A 155 -11.49 1.09 9.56
CA LEU A 155 -11.19 2.50 9.77
C LEU A 155 -10.10 2.73 10.82
N GLU A 156 -10.17 2.02 11.96
CA GLU A 156 -9.09 1.99 12.96
C GLU A 156 -7.73 1.68 12.32
N LYS A 157 -7.67 0.63 11.48
CA LYS A 157 -6.43 0.27 10.77
C LYS A 157 -5.99 1.37 9.81
N CYS A 158 -6.91 1.98 9.05
CA CYS A 158 -6.58 3.06 8.11
C CYS A 158 -6.00 4.29 8.84
N ILE A 159 -6.51 4.62 10.03
CA ILE A 159 -5.97 5.70 10.86
C ILE A 159 -4.54 5.35 11.31
N LEU A 160 -4.32 4.12 11.82
CA LEU A 160 -3.02 3.67 12.28
C LEU A 160 -1.98 3.60 11.16
N GLU A 161 -2.38 3.18 9.95
CA GLU A 161 -1.46 3.00 8.83
C GLU A 161 -1.26 4.26 7.96
N SER A 162 -1.96 5.36 8.24
CA SER A 162 -1.90 6.60 7.43
C SER A 162 -0.50 7.23 7.37
N GLU A 163 0.28 7.08 8.43
CA GLU A 163 1.64 7.63 8.56
C GLU A 163 2.73 6.54 8.44
N MET A 164 2.34 5.30 8.09
CA MET A 164 3.25 4.16 8.02
C MET A 164 3.95 4.07 6.66
N PRO A 165 5.12 3.41 6.60
CA PRO A 165 5.83 3.19 5.34
C PRO A 165 4.98 2.52 4.27
N SER A 166 5.36 2.73 3.01
CA SER A 166 4.80 2.02 1.87
C SER A 166 5.15 0.53 1.94
N THR A 167 4.26 -0.29 1.40
CA THR A 167 4.29 -1.75 1.46
C THR A 167 4.00 -2.31 2.85
N TYR A 168 3.76 -3.60 2.92
CA TYR A 168 3.55 -4.33 4.18
C TYR A 168 4.17 -5.72 4.07
N TYR A 169 4.46 -6.33 5.22
CA TYR A 169 4.79 -7.74 5.35
C TYR A 169 3.55 -8.53 5.72
N THR A 170 3.56 -9.85 5.48
CA THR A 170 2.52 -10.74 6.01
C THR A 170 3.10 -11.69 7.06
N LEU A 171 2.28 -12.10 8.01
CA LEU A 171 2.69 -13.07 9.03
C LEU A 171 3.14 -14.39 8.39
N ASP A 172 2.47 -14.79 7.28
CA ASP A 172 2.81 -16.03 6.56
C ASP A 172 4.16 -15.92 5.84
N GLU A 173 4.48 -14.75 5.26
CA GLU A 173 5.79 -14.50 4.66
C GLU A 173 6.91 -14.62 5.69
N ILE A 174 6.75 -14.00 6.85
CA ILE A 174 7.76 -14.04 7.92
C ILE A 174 7.90 -15.47 8.45
N ALA A 175 6.80 -16.16 8.73
CA ALA A 175 6.77 -17.54 9.18
C ALA A 175 7.48 -18.50 8.20
N SER A 176 7.20 -18.34 6.90
CA SER A 176 7.84 -19.11 5.84
C SER A 176 9.36 -18.91 5.80
N ARG A 177 9.83 -17.66 5.90
CA ARG A 177 11.26 -17.34 5.91
C ARG A 177 11.97 -17.89 7.13
N MET A 178 11.30 -17.92 8.28
CA MET A 178 11.84 -18.47 9.54
C MET A 178 11.66 -19.97 9.68
N GLN A 179 10.90 -20.63 8.81
CA GLN A 179 10.49 -22.04 8.94
C GLN A 179 9.83 -22.32 10.31
N LYS A 180 9.03 -21.36 10.79
CA LYS A 180 8.31 -21.43 12.08
C LYS A 180 6.81 -21.21 11.85
N ALA A 181 5.98 -21.54 12.83
CA ALA A 181 4.56 -21.18 12.80
C ALA A 181 4.36 -19.66 12.84
N PRO A 182 3.33 -19.12 12.15
CA PRO A 182 3.07 -17.68 12.16
C PRO A 182 2.66 -17.20 13.56
N LEU A 183 3.17 -16.04 13.94
CA LEU A 183 2.75 -15.36 15.16
C LEU A 183 1.34 -14.80 15.00
N LYS A 184 0.67 -14.54 16.14
CA LYS A 184 -0.55 -13.72 16.12
C LYS A 184 -0.20 -12.27 15.79
N MET A 185 -1.06 -11.57 15.06
CA MET A 185 -0.86 -10.17 14.67
C MET A 185 -0.49 -9.27 15.85
N LYS A 186 -1.23 -9.40 16.97
CA LYS A 186 -0.95 -8.63 18.19
C LYS A 186 0.48 -8.80 18.67
N ASN A 187 0.93 -10.06 18.77
CA ASN A 187 2.28 -10.37 19.27
C ASN A 187 3.39 -9.87 18.32
N MET A 188 3.13 -9.90 16.99
CA MET A 188 4.07 -9.37 16.00
C MET A 188 4.23 -7.86 16.17
N VAL A 189 3.11 -7.14 16.25
CA VAL A 189 3.12 -5.67 16.40
C VAL A 189 3.77 -5.26 17.74
N GLU A 190 3.40 -5.89 18.85
CA GLU A 190 3.97 -5.61 20.16
C GLU A 190 5.50 -5.83 20.16
N LYS A 191 5.99 -6.96 19.65
CA LYS A 191 7.44 -7.24 19.57
C LYS A 191 8.22 -6.18 18.80
N LEU A 192 7.66 -5.70 17.68
CA LEU A 192 8.30 -4.65 16.88
C LEU A 192 8.31 -3.31 17.63
N GLN A 193 7.19 -2.96 18.27
CA GLN A 193 7.08 -1.73 19.06
C GLN A 193 7.99 -1.75 20.29
N ASP A 194 8.07 -2.88 21.00
CA ASP A 194 8.98 -3.06 22.15
C ASP A 194 10.45 -2.94 21.73
N ALA A 195 10.77 -3.29 20.48
CA ALA A 195 12.11 -3.11 19.89
C ALA A 195 12.37 -1.68 19.38
N GLY A 196 11.39 -0.76 19.49
CA GLY A 196 11.53 0.65 19.12
C GLY A 196 11.12 0.99 17.68
N PHE A 197 10.56 0.03 16.93
CA PHE A 197 10.05 0.26 15.58
C PHE A 197 8.59 0.70 15.59
N VAL A 198 8.17 1.46 14.58
CA VAL A 198 6.75 1.66 14.35
C VAL A 198 6.15 0.40 13.70
N ALA A 199 5.00 -0.02 14.19
CA ALA A 199 4.30 -1.18 13.62
C ALA A 199 2.78 -1.05 13.79
N SER A 200 2.02 -1.43 12.74
CA SER A 200 0.56 -1.51 12.79
C SER A 200 0.02 -2.58 11.84
N PRO A 201 -1.16 -3.17 12.11
CA PRO A 201 -1.87 -3.96 11.11
C PRO A 201 -2.23 -3.10 9.90
N THR A 202 -2.33 -3.70 8.70
CA THR A 202 -2.86 -3.00 7.52
C THR A 202 -4.33 -3.37 7.26
N SER A 203 -5.07 -2.45 6.67
CA SER A 203 -6.43 -2.70 6.18
C SER A 203 -6.45 -3.49 4.86
N LEU A 204 -5.34 -3.55 4.13
CA LEU A 204 -5.22 -4.14 2.80
C LEU A 204 -5.02 -5.66 2.79
N ASN A 205 -4.68 -6.26 3.94
CA ASN A 205 -4.50 -7.70 4.07
C ASN A 205 -4.77 -8.14 5.52
N PRO A 206 -5.55 -9.20 5.78
CA PRO A 206 -5.88 -9.66 7.13
C PRO A 206 -4.66 -10.08 7.96
N THR A 207 -3.63 -10.64 7.32
CA THR A 207 -2.37 -11.07 7.96
C THR A 207 -1.23 -10.08 7.72
N GLY A 208 -1.53 -8.90 7.13
CA GLY A 208 -0.56 -7.87 6.78
C GLY A 208 -0.29 -6.89 7.92
N PHE A 209 0.96 -6.48 8.05
CA PHE A 209 1.39 -5.42 8.96
C PHE A 209 2.43 -4.51 8.31
N ARG A 210 2.43 -3.24 8.67
CA ARG A 210 3.41 -2.23 8.25
C ARG A 210 4.40 -1.97 9.37
N THR A 211 5.63 -1.69 8.99
CA THR A 211 6.70 -1.31 9.92
C THR A 211 7.83 -0.63 9.16
N ASP A 212 8.60 0.19 9.82
CA ASP A 212 9.88 0.72 9.34
C ASP A 212 11.06 -0.23 9.58
N CYS A 213 10.83 -1.32 10.31
CA CYS A 213 11.79 -2.40 10.51
C CYS A 213 12.09 -3.12 9.19
N SER A 214 13.35 -3.30 8.85
CA SER A 214 13.75 -4.07 7.68
C SER A 214 13.48 -5.56 7.85
N ILE A 215 13.40 -6.31 6.75
CA ILE A 215 13.16 -7.75 6.81
C ILE A 215 14.23 -8.49 7.62
N ASP A 216 15.51 -8.09 7.49
CA ASP A 216 16.61 -8.70 8.21
C ASP A 216 16.53 -8.45 9.73
N GLU A 217 16.11 -7.25 10.12
CA GLU A 217 15.90 -6.91 11.53
C GLU A 217 14.70 -7.67 12.10
N ILE A 218 13.59 -7.79 11.34
CA ILE A 218 12.44 -8.61 11.75
C ILE A 218 12.87 -10.05 12.01
N LEU A 219 13.62 -10.65 11.09
CA LEU A 219 14.07 -12.03 11.22
C LEU A 219 15.01 -12.22 12.40
N LYS A 220 15.92 -11.27 12.66
CA LYS A 220 16.81 -11.29 13.84
C LYS A 220 16.05 -11.14 15.15
N LEU A 221 15.05 -10.25 15.19
CA LEU A 221 14.23 -10.02 16.38
C LEU A 221 13.39 -11.26 16.77
N LEU A 222 13.05 -12.10 15.80
CA LEU A 222 12.20 -13.28 15.99
C LEU A 222 12.97 -14.61 16.07
N SER A 223 14.31 -14.57 15.86
CA SER A 223 15.17 -15.75 15.97
C SER A 223 15.31 -16.20 17.41
#